data_3c27f352719ca18fd051d3cda083b89a
#
_entry.id   3c27f352719ca18fd051d3cda083b89a
#
_cell.length_a   1.000
_cell.length_b   1.000
_cell.length_c   1.000
_cell.angle_alpha   90.00
_cell.angle_beta   90.00
_cell.angle_gamma   90.00
#
_symmetry.space_group_name_H-M   'P 1'
#
loop_
_entity.id
_entity.type
_entity.pdbx_description
1 polymer ?
#
loop_
_entity_poly.entity_id
_entity_poly.type
_entity_poly.pdbx_seq_one_letter_code
_entity_poly.pdbx_strand_id
1 'polypeptide(L)'
;MQKEIESIFSNVLLVCAELDLLGGTHFSLDGVKLSSNASKECSGTFKELKRKRDKLQDKLQQVLAEHIRTDGLERPESERRQKQVKRLQHQVERLSEFLQEQKPKIGKGRQEIQSNVTDNQSAKMPTSHGVIQGYNAQALVDAKHQIIVHAEAFSSQDHENLAPMLAGAKKNMQAVGEDENYFEGKQFTADSNYHSYASLALCKAEGLDAYIPDIQFRKRDERFAGQQRFKDGIHTRQRAGKQENRKEGFFTKADFFFDKPKRAFICPHGKVLGCNAHGHRIRHRVYDIYRARQEDCASCPL
;
A
#
# COMPACT_ATOMS: atom_id res chain seq x y z
N MET A 1 29.21 -1.30 -1.62
CA MET A 1 28.33 -0.63 -2.58
C MET A 1 27.21 0.20 -1.92
N GLN A 2 26.31 -0.35 -1.04
CA GLN A 2 25.26 0.45 -0.41
C GLN A 2 25.82 1.60 0.47
N LYS A 3 26.75 1.32 1.36
CA LYS A 3 27.40 2.33 2.21
C LYS A 3 28.12 3.44 1.42
N GLU A 4 28.68 3.09 0.28
CA GLU A 4 29.35 4.04 -0.62
C GLU A 4 28.34 4.98 -1.27
N ILE A 5 27.18 4.45 -1.70
CA ILE A 5 26.07 5.25 -2.25
C ILE A 5 25.51 6.19 -1.18
N GLU A 6 25.30 5.70 0.06
CA GLU A 6 24.87 6.53 1.18
C GLU A 6 25.87 7.65 1.48
N SER A 7 27.17 7.35 1.44
CA SER A 7 28.24 8.36 1.63
C SER A 7 28.24 9.41 0.51
N ILE A 8 28.10 8.99 -0.74
CA ILE A 8 28.02 9.93 -1.88
C ILE A 8 26.79 10.83 -1.73
N PHE A 9 25.64 10.27 -1.37
CA PHE A 9 24.42 11.03 -1.16
C PHE A 9 24.58 12.07 -0.04
N SER A 10 25.16 11.69 1.10
CA SER A 10 25.45 12.61 2.20
C SER A 10 26.40 13.74 1.79
N ASN A 11 27.44 13.44 0.99
CA ASN A 11 28.35 14.45 0.46
C ASN A 11 27.65 15.44 -0.48
N VAL A 12 26.75 14.95 -1.34
CA VAL A 12 25.94 15.82 -2.22
C VAL A 12 25.03 16.73 -1.40
N LEU A 13 24.38 16.21 -0.35
CA LEU A 13 23.55 17.03 0.54
C LEU A 13 24.39 18.09 1.28
N LEU A 14 25.60 17.74 1.74
CA LEU A 14 26.51 18.69 2.38
C LEU A 14 26.84 19.85 1.44
N VAL A 15 27.21 19.55 0.18
CA VAL A 15 27.46 20.58 -0.83
C VAL A 15 26.20 21.43 -1.09
N CYS A 16 25.02 20.83 -1.12
CA CYS A 16 23.77 21.58 -1.25
C CYS A 16 23.53 22.53 -0.06
N ALA A 17 23.86 22.11 1.16
CA ALA A 17 23.77 22.94 2.35
C ALA A 17 24.77 24.11 2.30
N GLU A 18 26.03 23.85 1.96
CA GLU A 18 27.10 24.88 1.82
C GLU A 18 26.78 25.94 0.75
N LEU A 19 26.07 25.52 -0.32
CA LEU A 19 25.64 26.42 -1.40
C LEU A 19 24.28 27.10 -1.14
N ASP A 20 23.71 27.00 0.06
CA ASP A 20 22.39 27.53 0.43
C ASP A 20 21.26 27.06 -0.52
N LEU A 21 21.32 25.83 -1.02
CA LEU A 21 20.30 25.24 -1.88
C LEU A 21 19.14 24.63 -1.10
N LEU A 22 19.35 24.33 0.18
CA LEU A 22 18.29 23.85 1.08
C LEU A 22 17.52 25.02 1.64
N GLY A 23 16.19 25.01 1.49
CA GLY A 23 15.31 26.05 2.03
C GLY A 23 14.93 25.79 3.48
N GLY A 24 14.81 24.54 3.86
CA GLY A 24 14.53 24.12 5.21
C GLY A 24 13.17 24.56 5.76
N THR A 25 12.23 24.98 4.92
CA THR A 25 10.93 25.53 5.35
C THR A 25 9.74 24.67 4.95
N HIS A 26 9.80 24.04 3.76
CA HIS A 26 8.71 23.27 3.22
C HIS A 26 9.25 21.99 2.56
N PHE A 27 8.69 20.85 2.94
CA PHE A 27 9.05 19.54 2.43
C PHE A 27 7.86 18.86 1.79
N SER A 28 8.10 18.13 0.71
CA SER A 28 7.09 17.36 -0.01
C SER A 28 7.50 15.91 -0.09
N LEU A 29 6.59 15.01 0.29
CA LEU A 29 6.78 13.56 0.18
C LEU A 29 5.87 13.01 -0.92
N ASP A 30 6.47 12.32 -1.88
CA ASP A 30 5.74 11.61 -2.93
C ASP A 30 6.44 10.32 -3.31
N GLY A 31 5.71 9.43 -3.99
CA GLY A 31 6.17 8.11 -4.36
C GLY A 31 5.83 7.73 -5.79
N VAL A 32 6.75 7.00 -6.42
CA VAL A 32 6.56 6.40 -7.74
C VAL A 32 6.68 4.88 -7.69
N LYS A 33 5.83 4.19 -8.43
CA LYS A 33 5.89 2.73 -8.52
C LYS A 33 6.89 2.33 -9.61
N LEU A 34 7.99 1.71 -9.21
CA LEU A 34 9.06 1.23 -10.09
C LEU A 34 8.91 -0.27 -10.33
N SER A 35 8.87 -0.67 -11.60
CA SER A 35 8.85 -2.09 -11.97
C SER A 35 10.18 -2.76 -11.60
N SER A 36 10.11 -3.94 -10.98
CA SER A 36 11.28 -4.81 -10.85
C SER A 36 11.47 -5.62 -12.12
N ASN A 37 12.63 -6.27 -12.23
CA ASN A 37 12.91 -7.22 -13.31
C ASN A 37 12.21 -8.57 -13.12
N ALA A 38 11.26 -8.67 -12.20
CA ALA A 38 10.56 -9.89 -11.87
C ALA A 38 9.16 -9.93 -12.51
N SER A 39 8.79 -11.09 -13.03
CA SER A 39 7.43 -11.33 -13.51
C SER A 39 6.46 -11.49 -12.34
N LYS A 40 5.31 -10.83 -12.42
CA LYS A 40 4.19 -11.01 -11.49
C LYS A 40 3.65 -12.44 -11.47
N GLU A 41 3.85 -13.19 -12.57
CA GLU A 41 3.46 -14.59 -12.70
C GLU A 41 4.30 -15.52 -11.81
N CYS A 42 5.48 -15.10 -11.39
CA CYS A 42 6.34 -15.82 -10.47
C CYS A 42 6.02 -15.54 -8.99
N SER A 43 4.90 -14.90 -8.69
CA SER A 43 4.46 -14.61 -7.33
C SER A 43 3.38 -15.57 -6.87
N GLY A 44 3.37 -15.83 -5.55
CA GLY A 44 2.36 -16.63 -4.87
C GLY A 44 2.69 -16.84 -3.40
N THR A 45 1.73 -17.36 -2.64
CA THR A 45 2.00 -17.93 -1.32
C THR A 45 2.82 -19.22 -1.47
N PHE A 46 3.51 -19.64 -0.43
CA PHE A 46 4.29 -20.89 -0.47
C PHE A 46 3.42 -22.10 -0.86
N LYS A 47 2.17 -22.12 -0.42
CA LYS A 47 1.20 -23.16 -0.83
C LYS A 47 0.94 -23.12 -2.34
N GLU A 48 0.75 -21.93 -2.91
CA GLU A 48 0.53 -21.73 -4.35
C GLU A 48 1.79 -22.06 -5.16
N LEU A 49 2.97 -21.65 -4.68
CA LEU A 49 4.24 -21.94 -5.32
C LEU A 49 4.56 -23.44 -5.31
N LYS A 50 4.28 -24.16 -4.21
CA LYS A 50 4.40 -25.63 -4.15
C LYS A 50 3.51 -26.29 -5.19
N ARG A 51 2.23 -25.91 -5.24
CA ARG A 51 1.31 -26.45 -6.26
C ARG A 51 1.75 -26.14 -7.69
N LYS A 52 2.36 -24.99 -7.92
CA LYS A 52 2.88 -24.61 -9.22
C LYS A 52 4.09 -25.47 -9.60
N ARG A 53 5.01 -25.71 -8.67
CA ARG A 53 6.15 -26.61 -8.85
C ARG A 53 5.67 -28.02 -9.21
N ASP A 54 4.73 -28.56 -8.43
CA ASP A 54 4.23 -29.93 -8.62
C ASP A 54 3.58 -30.08 -10.02
N LYS A 55 2.75 -29.12 -10.45
CA LYS A 55 2.19 -29.10 -11.80
C LYS A 55 3.24 -29.02 -12.91
N LEU A 56 4.31 -28.25 -12.69
CA LEU A 56 5.41 -28.18 -13.67
C LEU A 56 6.19 -29.48 -13.72
N GLN A 57 6.36 -30.14 -12.59
CA GLN A 57 7.01 -31.44 -12.48
C GLN A 57 6.21 -32.53 -13.18
N ASP A 58 4.89 -32.60 -12.98
CA ASP A 58 3.99 -33.49 -13.69
C ASP A 58 4.05 -33.28 -15.21
N LYS A 59 4.03 -32.02 -15.63
CA LYS A 59 4.15 -31.66 -17.05
C LYS A 59 5.50 -32.06 -17.63
N LEU A 60 6.57 -31.87 -16.86
CA LEU A 60 7.90 -32.32 -17.28
C LEU A 60 7.94 -33.83 -17.50
N GLN A 61 7.37 -34.63 -16.58
CA GLN A 61 7.28 -36.06 -16.69
C GLN A 61 6.49 -36.51 -17.93
N GLN A 62 5.34 -35.83 -18.20
CA GLN A 62 4.53 -36.10 -19.40
C GLN A 62 5.33 -35.84 -20.69
N VAL A 63 6.01 -34.68 -20.79
CA VAL A 63 6.82 -34.35 -21.98
C VAL A 63 7.96 -35.30 -22.15
N LEU A 64 8.62 -35.76 -21.08
CA LEU A 64 9.68 -36.79 -21.15
C LEU A 64 9.12 -38.12 -21.59
N ALA A 65 7.98 -38.56 -21.10
CA ALA A 65 7.33 -39.80 -21.51
C ALA A 65 6.92 -39.79 -22.99
N GLU A 66 6.40 -38.65 -23.47
CA GLU A 66 6.11 -38.47 -24.90
C GLU A 66 7.38 -38.45 -25.75
N HIS A 67 8.47 -37.87 -25.26
CA HIS A 67 9.74 -37.85 -25.98
C HIS A 67 10.28 -39.28 -26.20
N ILE A 68 10.21 -40.13 -25.18
CA ILE A 68 10.62 -41.53 -25.26
C ILE A 68 9.75 -42.33 -26.28
N ARG A 69 8.44 -42.01 -26.35
CA ARG A 69 7.53 -42.69 -27.29
C ARG A 69 7.73 -42.28 -28.74
N THR A 70 8.30 -41.10 -28.97
CA THR A 70 8.46 -40.52 -30.30
C THR A 70 9.93 -40.45 -30.73
N ASP A 71 10.79 -41.26 -30.15
CA ASP A 71 12.19 -41.39 -30.57
C ASP A 71 12.21 -41.88 -32.04
N GLY A 72 12.51 -40.95 -32.95
CA GLY A 72 12.46 -41.19 -34.39
C GLY A 72 11.82 -40.05 -35.22
N LEU A 73 11.31 -38.98 -34.55
CA LEU A 73 10.78 -37.82 -35.23
C LEU A 73 11.87 -36.93 -35.85
N GLU A 74 11.48 -36.16 -36.89
CA GLU A 74 12.36 -35.24 -37.59
C GLU A 74 13.09 -34.27 -36.66
N ARG A 75 14.36 -33.96 -36.95
CA ARG A 75 15.25 -33.10 -36.13
C ARG A 75 14.64 -31.81 -35.57
N PRO A 76 13.87 -31.01 -36.30
CA PRO A 76 13.34 -29.74 -35.78
C PRO A 76 12.36 -29.90 -34.61
N GLU A 77 11.57 -30.98 -34.62
CA GLU A 77 10.60 -31.26 -33.57
C GLU A 77 11.27 -31.80 -32.31
N SER A 78 12.32 -32.61 -32.47
CA SER A 78 13.17 -33.08 -31.37
C SER A 78 13.86 -31.89 -30.65
N GLU A 79 14.43 -30.95 -31.39
CA GLU A 79 15.07 -29.75 -30.81
C GLU A 79 14.11 -28.87 -30.02
N ARG A 80 12.90 -28.65 -30.52
CA ARG A 80 11.84 -27.87 -29.81
C ARG A 80 11.47 -28.56 -28.50
N ARG A 81 11.31 -29.85 -28.49
CA ARG A 81 11.01 -30.65 -27.29
C ARG A 81 12.14 -30.58 -26.27
N GLN A 82 13.37 -30.76 -26.71
CA GLN A 82 14.54 -30.63 -25.83
C GLN A 82 14.63 -29.26 -25.18
N LYS A 83 14.38 -28.15 -25.92
CA LYS A 83 14.30 -26.80 -25.38
C LYS A 83 13.17 -26.66 -24.35
N GLN A 84 12.03 -27.29 -24.61
CA GLN A 84 10.88 -27.29 -23.68
C GLN A 84 11.22 -28.04 -22.39
N VAL A 85 11.84 -29.22 -22.47
CA VAL A 85 12.29 -30.01 -21.32
C VAL A 85 13.26 -29.21 -20.47
N LYS A 86 14.32 -28.65 -21.07
CA LYS A 86 15.30 -27.82 -20.37
C LYS A 86 14.67 -26.63 -19.67
N ARG A 87 13.68 -25.95 -20.31
CA ARG A 87 12.96 -24.84 -19.74
C ARG A 87 12.12 -25.27 -18.54
N LEU A 88 11.41 -26.38 -18.62
CA LEU A 88 10.59 -26.92 -17.53
C LEU A 88 11.47 -27.36 -16.35
N GLN A 89 12.58 -28.05 -16.61
CA GLN A 89 13.55 -28.44 -15.59
C GLN A 89 14.06 -27.20 -14.81
N HIS A 90 14.56 -26.23 -15.52
CA HIS A 90 15.03 -24.99 -14.90
C HIS A 90 13.95 -24.26 -14.07
N GLN A 91 12.69 -24.29 -14.51
CA GLN A 91 11.59 -23.70 -13.73
C GLN A 91 11.29 -24.50 -12.46
N VAL A 92 11.33 -25.83 -12.51
CA VAL A 92 11.12 -26.72 -11.36
C VAL A 92 12.27 -26.54 -10.36
N GLU A 93 13.51 -26.54 -10.82
CA GLU A 93 14.71 -26.32 -10.00
C GLU A 93 14.63 -24.99 -9.24
N ARG A 94 14.44 -23.88 -9.95
CA ARG A 94 14.32 -22.56 -9.32
C ARG A 94 13.22 -22.48 -8.27
N LEU A 95 12.07 -23.09 -8.54
CA LEU A 95 10.97 -23.12 -7.55
C LEU A 95 11.32 -23.98 -6.34
N SER A 96 12.02 -25.09 -6.56
CA SER A 96 12.44 -26.00 -5.48
C SER A 96 13.49 -25.36 -4.58
N GLU A 97 14.51 -24.76 -5.16
CA GLU A 97 15.55 -23.99 -4.45
C GLU A 97 14.92 -22.85 -3.63
N PHE A 98 14.07 -22.04 -4.26
CA PHE A 98 13.38 -20.96 -3.57
C PHE A 98 12.57 -21.45 -2.36
N LEU A 99 11.82 -22.55 -2.51
CA LEU A 99 11.00 -23.11 -1.44
C LEU A 99 11.82 -23.77 -0.32
N GLN A 100 13.06 -24.16 -0.58
CA GLN A 100 13.99 -24.68 0.42
C GLN A 100 14.73 -23.56 1.16
N GLU A 101 15.20 -22.56 0.46
CA GLU A 101 16.04 -21.50 1.00
C GLU A 101 15.24 -20.38 1.70
N GLN A 102 14.06 -20.09 1.18
CA GLN A 102 13.25 -18.97 1.66
C GLN A 102 12.19 -19.41 2.66
N LYS A 103 11.76 -18.47 3.50
CA LYS A 103 10.63 -18.63 4.42
C LYS A 103 9.41 -17.84 3.93
N PRO A 104 8.18 -18.29 4.25
CA PRO A 104 6.98 -17.53 3.96
C PRO A 104 7.04 -16.12 4.55
N LYS A 105 6.71 -15.12 3.76
CA LYS A 105 6.58 -13.75 4.22
C LYS A 105 5.29 -13.58 5.01
N ILE A 106 5.39 -12.98 6.17
CA ILE A 106 4.24 -12.71 7.03
C ILE A 106 3.95 -11.21 7.03
N GLY A 107 2.73 -10.85 6.65
CA GLY A 107 2.26 -9.47 6.68
C GLY A 107 1.87 -9.01 8.09
N LYS A 108 1.59 -7.72 8.26
CA LYS A 108 1.19 -7.10 9.53
C LYS A 108 -0.04 -7.76 10.18
N GLY A 109 -0.93 -8.35 9.39
CA GLY A 109 -2.10 -9.10 9.86
C GLY A 109 -1.82 -10.55 10.25
N ARG A 110 -0.56 -10.96 10.39
CA ARG A 110 -0.10 -12.34 10.65
C ARG A 110 -0.52 -13.35 9.58
N GLN A 111 -0.93 -12.87 8.42
CA GLN A 111 -1.25 -13.72 7.26
C GLN A 111 -0.04 -13.80 6.34
N GLU A 112 0.11 -14.94 5.67
CA GLU A 112 1.13 -15.11 4.64
C GLU A 112 0.81 -14.17 3.47
N ILE A 113 1.80 -13.39 3.05
CA ILE A 113 1.75 -12.55 1.84
C ILE A 113 2.51 -13.21 0.70
N GLN A 114 2.25 -12.76 -0.53
CA GLN A 114 2.88 -13.35 -1.71
C GLN A 114 4.38 -13.08 -1.74
N SER A 115 5.13 -14.12 -2.02
CA SER A 115 6.55 -14.10 -2.35
C SER A 115 6.73 -14.12 -3.86
N ASN A 116 7.84 -13.60 -4.37
CA ASN A 116 8.21 -13.71 -5.77
C ASN A 116 9.53 -14.51 -5.90
N VAL A 117 9.52 -15.51 -6.78
CA VAL A 117 10.66 -16.43 -6.95
C VAL A 117 11.89 -15.76 -7.56
N THR A 118 11.70 -14.69 -8.35
CA THR A 118 12.79 -13.98 -9.01
C THR A 118 13.36 -12.88 -8.15
N ASP A 119 12.46 -12.13 -7.49
CA ASP A 119 12.80 -10.99 -6.65
C ASP A 119 11.86 -10.99 -5.43
N ASN A 120 12.31 -11.65 -4.35
CA ASN A 120 11.50 -11.81 -3.17
C ASN A 120 11.31 -10.50 -2.37
N GLN A 121 12.12 -9.48 -2.61
CA GLN A 121 11.96 -8.18 -1.95
C GLN A 121 10.83 -7.35 -2.59
N SER A 122 10.57 -7.54 -3.89
CA SER A 122 9.50 -6.83 -4.60
C SER A 122 8.10 -7.28 -4.16
N ALA A 123 7.10 -6.45 -4.47
CA ALA A 123 5.69 -6.73 -4.20
C ALA A 123 4.80 -6.45 -5.42
N LYS A 124 3.60 -7.03 -5.44
CA LYS A 124 2.56 -6.67 -6.41
C LYS A 124 1.95 -5.32 -6.03
N MET A 125 2.02 -4.37 -6.94
CA MET A 125 1.56 -3.01 -6.72
C MET A 125 0.55 -2.59 -7.79
N PRO A 126 -0.62 -2.07 -7.40
CA PRO A 126 -1.56 -1.49 -8.35
C PRO A 126 -1.01 -0.15 -8.87
N THR A 127 -1.16 0.06 -10.17
CA THR A 127 -0.87 1.32 -10.86
C THR A 127 -2.08 1.73 -11.71
N SER A 128 -2.06 2.92 -12.31
CA SER A 128 -3.10 3.36 -13.26
C SER A 128 -3.21 2.46 -14.49
N HIS A 129 -2.13 1.75 -14.83
CA HIS A 129 -2.05 0.86 -16.01
C HIS A 129 -2.17 -0.62 -15.67
N GLY A 130 -2.55 -0.95 -14.43
CA GLY A 130 -2.71 -2.33 -13.97
C GLY A 130 -1.78 -2.68 -12.81
N VAL A 131 -1.51 -3.98 -12.62
CA VAL A 131 -0.66 -4.46 -11.52
C VAL A 131 0.74 -4.77 -12.03
N ILE A 132 1.74 -4.20 -11.38
CA ILE A 132 3.15 -4.49 -11.61
C ILE A 132 3.73 -5.31 -10.44
N GLN A 133 4.84 -6.00 -10.70
CA GLN A 133 5.75 -6.50 -9.66
C GLN A 133 6.86 -5.46 -9.51
N GLY A 134 7.05 -4.92 -8.32
CA GLY A 134 8.01 -3.84 -8.19
C GLY A 134 8.12 -3.25 -6.78
N TYR A 135 8.55 -2.02 -6.74
CA TYR A 135 8.85 -1.25 -5.54
C TYR A 135 8.08 0.06 -5.53
N ASN A 136 7.83 0.55 -4.36
CA ASN A 136 7.32 1.87 -4.09
C ASN A 136 8.49 2.78 -3.70
N ALA A 137 9.11 3.41 -4.69
CA ALA A 137 10.18 4.36 -4.45
C ALA A 137 9.59 5.69 -4.00
N GLN A 138 10.11 6.23 -2.92
CA GLN A 138 9.65 7.47 -2.31
C GLN A 138 10.79 8.46 -2.18
N ALA A 139 10.49 9.74 -2.31
CA ALA A 139 11.41 10.83 -2.12
C ALA A 139 10.79 11.92 -1.25
N LEU A 140 11.55 12.37 -0.26
CA LEU A 140 11.28 13.59 0.49
C LEU A 140 12.14 14.70 -0.08
N VAL A 141 11.51 15.79 -0.47
CA VAL A 141 12.12 16.87 -1.26
C VAL A 141 11.95 18.20 -0.55
N ASP A 142 13.04 18.97 -0.42
CA ASP A 142 12.98 20.39 -0.03
C ASP A 142 12.46 21.23 -1.19
N ALA A 143 11.54 22.15 -0.91
CA ALA A 143 10.82 22.89 -1.94
C ALA A 143 11.61 24.00 -2.62
N LYS A 144 12.67 24.54 -2.00
CA LYS A 144 13.40 25.72 -2.49
C LYS A 144 14.02 25.47 -3.88
N HIS A 145 14.82 24.45 -4.00
CA HIS A 145 15.46 24.04 -5.25
C HIS A 145 15.18 22.58 -5.62
N GLN A 146 14.14 21.98 -5.02
CA GLN A 146 13.74 20.59 -5.25
C GLN A 146 14.86 19.57 -4.94
N ILE A 147 15.61 19.83 -3.89
CA ILE A 147 16.67 18.94 -3.43
C ILE A 147 16.05 17.73 -2.72
N ILE A 148 16.38 16.52 -3.16
CA ILE A 148 15.96 15.30 -2.47
C ILE A 148 16.78 15.18 -1.18
N VAL A 149 16.11 15.26 -0.03
CA VAL A 149 16.75 15.11 1.29
C VAL A 149 16.77 13.67 1.77
N HIS A 150 15.87 12.83 1.27
CA HIS A 150 15.88 11.39 1.49
C HIS A 150 15.11 10.66 0.39
N ALA A 151 15.61 9.49 -0.02
CA ALA A 151 14.91 8.61 -0.95
C ALA A 151 15.11 7.15 -0.54
N GLU A 152 14.03 6.36 -0.60
CA GLU A 152 14.06 4.94 -0.27
C GLU A 152 13.01 4.17 -1.07
N ALA A 153 13.27 2.88 -1.34
CA ALA A 153 12.36 2.00 -2.06
C ALA A 153 11.76 0.94 -1.13
N PHE A 154 10.43 0.86 -1.10
CA PHE A 154 9.67 -0.02 -0.22
C PHE A 154 8.87 -1.06 -1.01
N SER A 155 8.53 -2.17 -0.35
CA SER A 155 7.54 -3.13 -0.83
C SER A 155 6.13 -2.90 -0.24
N SER A 156 5.93 -1.81 0.50
CA SER A 156 4.72 -1.43 1.22
C SER A 156 3.99 -0.25 0.57
N GLN A 157 2.80 0.06 1.09
CA GLN A 157 1.99 1.17 0.61
C GLN A 157 2.41 2.51 1.23
N ASP A 158 2.04 3.63 0.59
CA ASP A 158 2.49 4.97 0.93
C ASP A 158 2.29 5.34 2.42
N HIS A 159 1.09 5.07 2.98
CA HIS A 159 0.78 5.36 4.39
C HIS A 159 1.63 4.61 5.42
N GLU A 160 2.35 3.57 5.02
CA GLU A 160 3.24 2.81 5.88
C GLU A 160 4.66 3.35 5.88
N ASN A 161 4.99 4.18 4.88
CA ASN A 161 6.36 4.58 4.58
C ASN A 161 6.70 5.99 5.11
N LEU A 162 5.71 6.77 5.57
CA LEU A 162 5.97 8.12 6.10
C LEU A 162 6.97 8.09 7.28
N ALA A 163 6.81 7.16 8.22
CA ALA A 163 7.69 7.07 9.37
C ALA A 163 9.16 6.76 9.00
N PRO A 164 9.48 5.72 8.21
CA PRO A 164 10.84 5.47 7.79
C PRO A 164 11.41 6.60 6.93
N MET A 165 10.60 7.21 6.04
CA MET A 165 11.04 8.35 5.22
C MET A 165 11.45 9.55 6.08
N LEU A 166 10.67 9.90 7.08
CA LEU A 166 10.99 11.01 7.98
C LEU A 166 12.22 10.70 8.84
N ALA A 167 12.33 9.47 9.34
CA ALA A 167 13.50 9.04 10.12
C ALA A 167 14.80 9.07 9.27
N GLY A 168 14.73 8.61 8.01
CA GLY A 168 15.85 8.67 7.09
C GLY A 168 16.26 10.11 6.75
N ALA A 169 15.29 10.99 6.53
CA ALA A 169 15.53 12.40 6.29
C ALA A 169 16.20 13.09 7.48
N LYS A 170 15.71 12.83 8.72
CA LYS A 170 16.34 13.34 9.94
C LYS A 170 17.82 12.93 10.03
N LYS A 171 18.10 11.64 9.82
CA LYS A 171 19.47 11.12 9.81
C LYS A 171 20.35 11.85 8.80
N ASN A 172 19.83 12.11 7.60
CA ASN A 172 20.56 12.80 6.55
C ASN A 172 20.80 14.27 6.89
N MET A 173 19.81 14.96 7.46
CA MET A 173 19.96 16.36 7.88
C MET A 173 20.92 16.49 9.05
N GLN A 174 20.92 15.57 10.01
CA GLN A 174 21.94 15.52 11.07
C GLN A 174 23.35 15.31 10.51
N ALA A 175 23.51 14.50 9.45
CA ALA A 175 24.81 14.28 8.82
C ALA A 175 25.36 15.53 8.13
N VAL A 176 24.52 16.51 7.77
CA VAL A 176 24.94 17.81 7.21
C VAL A 176 24.99 18.93 8.27
N GLY A 177 24.83 18.58 9.55
CA GLY A 177 25.03 19.52 10.67
C GLY A 177 23.75 20.13 11.24
N GLU A 178 22.58 19.69 10.81
CA GLU A 178 21.31 20.16 11.32
C GLU A 178 20.91 19.48 12.65
N ASP A 179 20.05 20.13 13.44
CA ASP A 179 19.58 19.64 14.73
C ASP A 179 18.62 18.44 14.61
N GLU A 180 18.48 17.68 15.70
CA GLU A 180 17.51 16.58 15.79
C GLU A 180 16.06 17.02 15.53
N ASN A 181 15.73 18.26 15.93
CA ASN A 181 14.41 18.86 15.76
C ASN A 181 14.28 19.67 14.45
N TYR A 182 15.15 19.41 13.48
CA TYR A 182 15.21 20.18 12.22
C TYR A 182 13.84 20.35 11.53
N PHE A 183 12.97 19.38 11.63
CA PHE A 183 11.65 19.41 10.98
C PHE A 183 10.55 20.08 11.82
N GLU A 184 10.81 20.44 13.08
CA GLU A 184 9.81 21.10 13.95
C GLU A 184 9.37 22.45 13.38
N GLY A 185 8.06 22.69 13.34
CA GLY A 185 7.44 23.90 12.80
C GLY A 185 7.50 24.07 11.29
N LYS A 186 8.10 23.12 10.56
CA LYS A 186 8.24 23.19 9.10
C LYS A 186 7.00 22.63 8.39
N GLN A 187 6.69 23.18 7.22
CA GLN A 187 5.60 22.70 6.39
C GLN A 187 5.93 21.36 5.76
N PHE A 188 4.96 20.46 5.80
CA PHE A 188 5.08 19.14 5.23
C PHE A 188 3.84 18.81 4.39
N THR A 189 4.05 18.46 3.13
CA THR A 189 2.98 18.08 2.20
C THR A 189 3.15 16.66 1.71
N ALA A 190 2.03 15.92 1.64
CA ALA A 190 1.98 14.61 0.99
C ALA A 190 0.59 14.37 0.40
N ASP A 191 0.47 13.40 -0.50
CA ASP A 191 -0.80 13.07 -1.12
C ASP A 191 -1.76 12.31 -0.18
N SER A 192 -2.99 12.09 -0.63
CA SER A 192 -4.03 11.42 0.17
C SER A 192 -3.74 9.95 0.51
N ASN A 193 -2.79 9.31 -0.16
CA ASN A 193 -2.42 7.92 0.14
C ASN A 193 -1.61 7.83 1.44
N TYR A 194 -0.99 8.92 1.87
CA TYR A 194 -0.30 8.99 3.18
C TYR A 194 -1.26 9.28 4.33
N HIS A 195 -2.52 9.63 4.06
CA HIS A 195 -3.47 9.99 5.10
C HIS A 195 -3.89 8.77 5.93
N SER A 196 -3.33 8.66 7.11
CA SER A 196 -3.70 7.66 8.12
C SER A 196 -3.63 8.29 9.52
N TYR A 197 -4.33 7.69 10.48
CA TYR A 197 -4.23 8.15 11.87
C TYR A 197 -2.77 8.10 12.38
N ALA A 198 -2.04 7.05 12.03
CA ALA A 198 -0.64 6.90 12.42
C ALA A 198 0.26 7.98 11.82
N SER A 199 0.06 8.30 10.52
CA SER A 199 0.81 9.37 9.85
C SER A 199 0.54 10.74 10.47
N LEU A 200 -0.73 11.07 10.74
CA LEU A 200 -1.10 12.35 11.35
C LEU A 200 -0.59 12.45 12.80
N ALA A 201 -0.67 11.37 13.57
CA ALA A 201 -0.13 11.33 14.93
C ALA A 201 1.39 11.50 14.94
N LEU A 202 2.09 10.89 13.98
CA LEU A 202 3.54 11.08 13.83
C LEU A 202 3.87 12.52 13.47
N CYS A 203 3.23 13.11 12.46
CA CYS A 203 3.46 14.51 12.10
C CYS A 203 3.25 15.45 13.30
N LYS A 204 2.21 15.20 14.09
CA LYS A 204 1.95 15.98 15.31
C LYS A 204 3.04 15.77 16.37
N ALA A 205 3.50 14.55 16.58
CA ALA A 205 4.56 14.24 17.54
C ALA A 205 5.90 14.86 17.16
N GLU A 206 6.17 14.97 15.85
CA GLU A 206 7.36 15.59 15.28
C GLU A 206 7.24 17.12 15.11
N GLY A 207 6.13 17.72 15.56
CA GLY A 207 5.90 19.16 15.44
C GLY A 207 5.76 19.69 14.02
N LEU A 208 5.50 18.82 13.02
CA LEU A 208 5.35 19.21 11.62
C LEU A 208 4.02 19.94 11.38
N ASP A 209 4.06 21.04 10.61
CA ASP A 209 2.86 21.67 10.03
C ASP A 209 2.43 20.91 8.76
N ALA A 210 1.68 19.82 8.96
CA ALA A 210 1.43 18.82 7.94
C ALA A 210 0.11 19.04 7.18
N TYR A 211 0.18 19.04 5.87
CA TYR A 211 -0.93 19.14 4.92
C TYR A 211 -1.09 17.84 4.13
N ILE A 212 -1.84 16.90 4.68
CA ILE A 212 -2.11 15.58 4.08
C ILE A 212 -3.63 15.44 3.90
N PRO A 213 -4.17 15.64 2.69
CA PRO A 213 -5.60 15.58 2.45
C PRO A 213 -6.13 14.17 2.65
N ASP A 214 -7.34 14.01 3.18
CA ASP A 214 -8.00 12.71 3.18
C ASP A 214 -8.54 12.33 1.78
N ILE A 215 -8.79 11.03 1.59
CA ILE A 215 -9.24 10.46 0.30
C ILE A 215 -10.52 11.12 -0.25
N GLN A 216 -11.34 11.72 0.62
CA GLN A 216 -12.60 12.35 0.22
C GLN A 216 -12.50 13.87 0.13
N PHE A 217 -11.33 14.46 0.35
CA PHE A 217 -11.11 15.90 0.33
C PHE A 217 -11.74 16.55 -0.91
N ARG A 218 -11.39 16.08 -2.10
CA ARG A 218 -11.89 16.65 -3.38
C ARG A 218 -13.41 16.53 -3.58
N LYS A 219 -14.08 15.62 -2.88
CA LYS A 219 -15.55 15.49 -2.94
C LYS A 219 -16.28 16.52 -2.09
N ARG A 220 -15.60 17.06 -1.09
CA ARG A 220 -16.16 18.04 -0.15
C ARG A 220 -15.78 19.45 -0.50
N ASP A 221 -14.74 19.65 -1.26
CA ASP A 221 -14.20 20.96 -1.60
C ASP A 221 -14.90 21.48 -2.88
N GLU A 222 -15.58 22.63 -2.76
CA GLU A 222 -16.34 23.25 -3.83
C GLU A 222 -15.49 23.57 -5.07
N ARG A 223 -14.19 23.82 -4.89
CA ARG A 223 -13.25 24.05 -6.01
C ARG A 223 -13.21 22.89 -7.00
N PHE A 224 -13.55 21.68 -6.57
CA PHE A 224 -13.56 20.48 -7.40
C PHE A 224 -14.97 20.05 -7.83
N ALA A 225 -16.03 20.79 -7.46
CA ALA A 225 -17.43 20.45 -7.74
C ALA A 225 -17.74 20.26 -9.24
N GLY A 226 -17.06 21.02 -10.12
CA GLY A 226 -17.20 20.93 -11.58
C GLY A 226 -16.44 19.77 -12.23
N GLN A 227 -15.58 19.06 -11.52
CA GLN A 227 -14.76 17.99 -12.08
C GLN A 227 -15.51 16.66 -12.09
N GLN A 228 -16.09 16.31 -13.24
CA GLN A 228 -16.85 15.06 -13.46
C GLN A 228 -16.04 13.79 -13.09
N ARG A 229 -14.73 13.84 -13.28
CA ARG A 229 -13.79 12.77 -12.91
C ARG A 229 -13.92 12.32 -11.44
N PHE A 230 -14.36 13.22 -10.55
CA PHE A 230 -14.58 12.92 -9.15
C PHE A 230 -16.03 12.60 -8.80
N LYS A 231 -16.99 12.96 -9.69
CA LYS A 231 -18.41 12.60 -9.55
C LYS A 231 -18.67 11.15 -9.97
N ASP A 232 -18.07 10.72 -11.09
CA ASP A 232 -18.31 9.41 -11.73
C ASP A 232 -17.17 8.41 -11.53
N GLY A 233 -16.21 8.72 -10.64
CA GLY A 233 -15.00 7.94 -10.46
C GLY A 233 -15.25 6.54 -9.89
N ILE A 234 -14.22 5.75 -9.90
CA ILE A 234 -14.05 4.35 -9.45
C ILE A 234 -14.86 3.98 -8.19
N HIS A 235 -15.17 4.97 -7.34
CA HIS A 235 -16.04 4.80 -6.18
C HIS A 235 -17.50 4.50 -6.52
N THR A 236 -17.97 4.88 -7.71
CA THR A 236 -19.31 4.53 -8.18
C THR A 236 -19.40 3.05 -8.54
N ARG A 237 -18.36 2.47 -9.14
CA ARG A 237 -18.32 1.02 -9.43
C ARG A 237 -18.21 0.16 -8.18
N GLN A 238 -17.41 0.56 -7.19
CA GLN A 238 -17.33 -0.16 -5.91
C GLN A 238 -18.57 0.04 -5.04
N ARG A 239 -19.28 1.17 -5.18
CA ARG A 239 -20.55 1.42 -4.52
C ARG A 239 -21.74 0.82 -5.26
N ALA A 240 -21.73 0.75 -6.60
CA ALA A 240 -22.77 0.08 -7.37
C ALA A 240 -22.88 -1.39 -6.99
N GLY A 241 -21.76 -2.13 -6.91
CA GLY A 241 -21.76 -3.51 -6.41
C GLY A 241 -22.16 -3.67 -4.93
N LYS A 242 -22.12 -2.59 -4.13
CA LYS A 242 -22.66 -2.56 -2.76
C LYS A 242 -24.06 -1.96 -2.67
N GLN A 243 -24.49 -1.17 -3.67
CA GLN A 243 -25.85 -0.61 -3.73
C GLN A 243 -26.88 -1.65 -4.18
N GLU A 244 -26.50 -2.62 -4.99
CA GLU A 244 -27.40 -3.74 -5.37
C GLU A 244 -27.82 -4.59 -4.16
N ASN A 245 -27.08 -4.53 -3.04
CA ASN A 245 -27.44 -5.17 -1.75
C ASN A 245 -27.97 -4.19 -0.70
N ARG A 246 -28.15 -2.90 -1.01
CA ARG A 246 -28.88 -1.99 -0.12
C ARG A 246 -30.36 -2.24 -0.32
N LYS A 247 -30.97 -2.88 0.65
CA LYS A 247 -32.42 -2.81 0.81
C LYS A 247 -32.79 -1.31 0.84
N GLU A 248 -33.65 -0.89 -0.09
CA GLU A 248 -34.24 0.44 -0.03
C GLU A 248 -34.82 0.65 1.36
N GLY A 249 -34.55 1.78 1.97
CA GLY A 249 -35.10 2.11 3.28
C GLY A 249 -34.13 2.16 4.46
N PHE A 250 -32.80 1.94 4.30
CA PHE A 250 -31.86 2.07 5.42
C PHE A 250 -31.26 3.46 5.54
N PHE A 251 -31.27 4.01 6.73
CA PHE A 251 -30.59 5.26 7.08
C PHE A 251 -29.07 5.15 7.01
N THR A 252 -28.43 6.24 6.64
CA THR A 252 -26.97 6.39 6.67
C THR A 252 -26.57 7.07 7.99
N LYS A 253 -25.28 7.10 8.29
CA LYS A 253 -24.77 7.82 9.48
C LYS A 253 -25.08 9.32 9.46
N ALA A 254 -25.22 9.93 8.30
CA ALA A 254 -25.54 11.33 8.12
C ALA A 254 -26.98 11.68 8.52
N ASP A 255 -27.86 10.66 8.56
CA ASP A 255 -29.28 10.82 8.90
C ASP A 255 -29.51 10.84 10.43
N PHE A 256 -28.48 10.55 11.23
CA PHE A 256 -28.55 10.54 12.69
C PHE A 256 -27.91 11.80 13.26
N PHE A 257 -28.64 12.48 14.16
CA PHE A 257 -28.17 13.65 14.86
C PHE A 257 -27.55 13.27 16.21
N PHE A 258 -26.35 13.79 16.52
CA PHE A 258 -25.74 13.59 17.84
C PHE A 258 -26.08 14.71 18.81
N ASP A 259 -26.88 14.39 19.80
CA ASP A 259 -27.23 15.30 20.91
C ASP A 259 -26.09 15.29 21.94
N LYS A 260 -25.27 16.34 21.92
CA LYS A 260 -24.09 16.49 22.81
C LYS A 260 -24.46 16.51 24.30
N PRO A 261 -25.47 17.27 24.75
CA PRO A 261 -25.92 17.28 26.14
C PRO A 261 -26.33 15.88 26.65
N LYS A 262 -27.09 15.15 25.85
CA LYS A 262 -27.57 13.79 26.20
C LYS A 262 -26.57 12.70 25.92
N ARG A 263 -25.47 13.02 25.20
CA ARG A 263 -24.48 12.03 24.71
C ARG A 263 -25.15 10.84 24.01
N ALA A 264 -26.14 11.11 23.17
CA ALA A 264 -26.96 10.13 22.48
C ALA A 264 -27.18 10.51 21.02
N PHE A 265 -27.39 9.53 20.16
CA PHE A 265 -27.84 9.80 18.80
C PHE A 265 -29.38 9.83 18.74
N ILE A 266 -29.91 10.67 17.87
CA ILE A 266 -31.33 10.73 17.54
C ILE A 266 -31.49 10.24 16.11
N CYS A 267 -32.35 9.24 15.88
CA CYS A 267 -32.65 8.73 14.55
C CYS A 267 -33.58 9.69 13.80
N PRO A 268 -33.74 9.56 12.47
CA PRO A 268 -34.66 10.38 11.66
C PRO A 268 -36.13 10.36 12.14
N HIS A 269 -36.53 9.32 12.84
CA HIS A 269 -37.86 9.21 13.49
C HIS A 269 -37.89 9.74 14.93
N GLY A 270 -36.87 10.50 15.36
CA GLY A 270 -36.84 11.12 16.68
C GLY A 270 -36.57 10.19 17.86
N LYS A 271 -36.28 8.90 17.63
CA LYS A 271 -35.96 7.96 18.70
C LYS A 271 -34.51 8.12 19.16
N VAL A 272 -34.30 8.00 20.47
CA VAL A 272 -32.99 8.18 21.11
C VAL A 272 -32.22 6.86 21.12
N LEU A 273 -31.01 6.88 20.57
CA LEU A 273 -30.05 5.78 20.64
C LEU A 273 -29.07 6.05 21.79
N GLY A 274 -29.24 5.32 22.89
CA GLY A 274 -28.31 5.39 24.01
C GLY A 274 -26.97 4.69 23.72
N CYS A 275 -25.93 5.09 24.44
CA CYS A 275 -24.67 4.37 24.37
C CYS A 275 -24.82 3.00 25.02
N ASN A 276 -24.63 1.95 24.22
CA ASN A 276 -24.73 0.55 24.66
C ASN A 276 -23.39 -0.05 25.09
N ALA A 277 -22.29 0.45 24.53
CA ALA A 277 -20.94 0.06 24.93
C ALA A 277 -19.96 1.21 24.67
N HIS A 278 -19.10 1.47 25.66
CA HIS A 278 -18.00 2.43 25.56
C HIS A 278 -16.70 1.72 25.28
N GLY A 279 -15.84 2.37 24.51
CA GLY A 279 -14.47 1.92 24.32
C GLY A 279 -14.32 0.57 23.58
N HIS A 280 -15.32 0.17 22.80
CA HIS A 280 -15.28 -1.08 22.06
C HIS A 280 -14.21 -1.05 20.98
N ARG A 281 -13.26 -2.00 21.04
CA ARG A 281 -12.17 -2.09 20.07
C ARG A 281 -12.56 -2.93 18.86
N ILE A 282 -12.55 -2.29 17.69
CA ILE A 282 -12.68 -2.98 16.39
C ILE A 282 -11.39 -2.74 15.60
N ARG A 283 -10.61 -3.77 15.39
CA ARG A 283 -9.25 -3.70 14.83
C ARG A 283 -8.36 -2.79 15.71
N HIS A 284 -7.90 -1.63 15.19
CA HIS A 284 -7.03 -0.69 15.91
C HIS A 284 -7.74 0.59 16.36
N ARG A 285 -9.08 0.64 16.27
CA ARG A 285 -9.88 1.81 16.62
C ARG A 285 -10.80 1.53 17.79
N VAL A 286 -10.99 2.55 18.60
CA VAL A 286 -11.93 2.51 19.73
C VAL A 286 -13.21 3.22 19.31
N TYR A 287 -14.36 2.60 19.58
CA TYR A 287 -15.67 3.10 19.23
C TYR A 287 -16.61 3.03 20.42
N ASP A 288 -17.50 4.00 20.51
CA ASP A 288 -18.71 3.88 21.31
C ASP A 288 -19.84 3.38 20.44
N ILE A 289 -20.60 2.42 20.95
CA ILE A 289 -21.71 1.77 20.22
C ILE A 289 -23.01 2.33 20.75
N TYR A 290 -23.81 2.90 19.86
CA TYR A 290 -25.13 3.43 20.15
C TYR A 290 -26.19 2.53 19.52
N ARG A 291 -27.24 2.18 20.27
CA ARG A 291 -28.34 1.32 19.80
C ARG A 291 -29.68 1.90 20.25
N ALA A 292 -30.68 1.79 19.36
CA ALA A 292 -32.08 1.95 19.72
C ALA A 292 -32.58 0.71 20.50
N ARG A 293 -33.59 0.86 21.28
CA ARG A 293 -34.32 -0.28 21.87
C ARG A 293 -35.07 -1.01 20.76
N GLN A 294 -35.22 -2.32 20.90
CA GLN A 294 -35.90 -3.12 19.89
C GLN A 294 -37.38 -2.68 19.71
N GLU A 295 -38.02 -2.26 20.78
CA GLU A 295 -39.37 -1.72 20.81
C GLU A 295 -39.53 -0.44 19.97
N ASP A 296 -38.51 0.42 20.01
CA ASP A 296 -38.49 1.68 19.24
C ASP A 296 -38.34 1.46 17.73
N CYS A 297 -37.77 0.33 17.32
CA CYS A 297 -37.63 -0.04 15.92
C CYS A 297 -38.75 -0.94 15.40
N ALA A 298 -39.48 -1.61 16.27
CA ALA A 298 -40.55 -2.57 15.87
C ALA A 298 -41.71 -1.88 15.13
N SER A 299 -42.00 -0.62 15.43
CA SER A 299 -43.01 0.20 14.78
C SER A 299 -42.44 1.17 13.73
N CYS A 300 -41.16 1.06 13.38
CA CYS A 300 -40.55 1.92 12.39
C CYS A 300 -41.06 1.56 10.98
N PRO A 301 -41.47 2.52 10.16
CA PRO A 301 -41.98 2.26 8.82
C PRO A 301 -40.93 1.83 7.80
N LEU A 302 -39.67 1.67 8.22
CA LEU A 302 -38.51 1.26 7.39
C LEU A 302 -38.03 -0.14 7.75
#